data_ee79bddd3aacec9be1d2ec6dab05c708
#
_entry.id   ee79bddd3aacec9be1d2ec6dab05c708
#
_cell.length_a   1.000
_cell.length_b   1.000
_cell.length_c   1.000
_cell.angle_alpha   90.00
_cell.angle_beta   90.00
_cell.angle_gamma   90.00
#
_symmetry.space_group_name_H-M   'P 1'
#
loop_
_entity.id
_entity.type
_entity.pdbx_description
1 polymer ?
#
loop_
_entity_poly.entity_id
_entity_poly.type
_entity_poly.pdbx_seq_one_letter_code
_entity_poly.pdbx_strand_id
1 'polypeptide(L)'
;LAEYLEGLLAKNPVPAPELPRDLGLLEPILPAWAIGAVGVGYDESADRVLVVANELVAREEGEEEEAPEEAAEGATARFRLTRAQAARFAERARALVKAGRPTCQVCGGPIDPGGHLCPRRNGHKP
;
A
#
# COMPACT_ATOMS: atom_id res chain seq x y z
N LEU A 1 4.04 0.25 4.50
CA LEU A 1 3.66 1.67 4.50
C LEU A 1 2.90 2.06 5.77
N ALA A 2 1.82 1.34 6.12
CA ALA A 2 1.02 1.66 7.31
C ALA A 2 1.85 1.68 8.61
N GLU A 3 2.69 0.67 8.83
CA GLU A 3 3.60 0.63 9.99
C GLU A 3 4.55 1.81 10.05
N TYR A 4 5.09 2.19 8.90
CA TYR A 4 6.02 3.31 8.82
C TYR A 4 5.31 4.63 9.14
N LEU A 5 4.10 4.82 8.61
CA LEU A 5 3.27 5.99 8.90
C LEU A 5 2.88 6.04 10.37
N GLU A 6 2.49 4.93 10.96
CA GLU A 6 2.18 4.85 12.39
C GLU A 6 3.39 5.22 13.26
N GLY A 7 4.58 4.73 12.93
CA GLY A 7 5.81 5.09 13.63
C GLY A 7 6.15 6.57 13.52
N LEU A 8 5.94 7.16 12.34
CA LEU A 8 6.16 8.58 12.10
C LEU A 8 5.15 9.43 12.86
N LEU A 9 3.89 9.03 12.91
CA LEU A 9 2.82 9.71 13.64
C LEU A 9 2.97 9.59 15.15
N ALA A 10 3.56 8.51 15.66
CA ALA A 10 3.89 8.37 17.07
C ALA A 10 4.90 9.43 17.55
N LYS A 11 5.82 9.82 16.68
CA LYS A 11 6.78 10.91 16.93
C LYS A 11 6.15 12.29 16.73
N ASN A 12 5.12 12.40 15.91
CA ASN A 12 4.42 13.64 15.55
C ASN A 12 2.91 13.45 15.77
N PRO A 13 2.43 13.48 17.04
CA PRO A 13 1.03 13.17 17.36
C PRO A 13 0.05 14.07 16.62
N VAL A 14 -1.05 13.47 16.17
CA VAL A 14 -2.12 14.17 15.47
C VAL A 14 -3.01 14.87 16.49
N PRO A 15 -3.22 16.20 16.39
CA PRO A 15 -4.28 16.86 17.15
C PRO A 15 -5.63 16.29 16.68
N ALA A 16 -6.58 16.12 17.60
CA ALA A 16 -7.88 15.49 17.32
C ALA A 16 -8.49 16.00 16.01
N PRO A 17 -8.59 15.18 14.97
CA PRO A 17 -8.98 15.68 13.66
C PRO A 17 -10.45 15.44 13.37
N GLU A 18 -11.07 16.41 12.77
CA GLU A 18 -12.31 16.21 12.02
C GLU A 18 -11.96 15.60 10.66
N LEU A 19 -12.04 14.28 10.57
CA LEU A 19 -11.73 13.58 9.34
C LEU A 19 -12.98 12.99 8.72
N PRO A 20 -13.07 12.98 7.38
CA PRO A 20 -14.18 12.32 6.72
C PRO A 20 -14.25 10.86 7.14
N ARG A 21 -15.44 10.37 7.41
CA ARG A 21 -15.69 9.00 7.85
C ARG A 21 -15.67 8.01 6.70
N ASP A 22 -15.94 8.49 5.51
CA ASP A 22 -15.94 7.66 4.31
C ASP A 22 -14.51 7.56 3.75
N LEU A 23 -13.92 6.39 3.93
CA LEU A 23 -12.60 6.05 3.43
C LEU A 23 -12.67 5.05 2.26
N GLY A 24 -13.84 4.90 1.65
CA GLY A 24 -14.03 4.05 0.49
C GLY A 24 -13.29 4.58 -0.74
N LEU A 25 -12.90 3.67 -1.62
CA LEU A 25 -12.33 4.03 -2.90
C LEU A 25 -13.45 4.55 -3.82
N LEU A 26 -13.13 5.58 -4.60
CA LEU A 26 -14.04 6.11 -5.59
C LEU A 26 -13.96 5.25 -6.87
N GLU A 27 -15.10 4.94 -7.43
CA GLU A 27 -15.18 4.23 -8.72
C GLU A 27 -15.31 5.20 -9.90
N PRO A 28 -14.85 4.84 -11.10
CA PRO A 28 -14.17 3.60 -11.47
C PRO A 28 -12.69 3.56 -11.06
N ILE A 29 -12.22 2.39 -10.65
CA ILE A 29 -10.82 2.16 -10.26
C ILE A 29 -10.09 1.55 -11.47
N LEU A 30 -9.52 2.41 -12.28
CA LEU A 30 -8.70 2.00 -13.41
C LEU A 30 -7.23 2.25 -13.07
N PRO A 31 -6.41 1.20 -13.00
CA PRO A 31 -5.00 1.39 -12.72
C PRO A 31 -4.30 2.08 -13.88
N ALA A 32 -3.58 3.18 -13.59
CA ALA A 32 -2.77 3.87 -14.58
C ALA A 32 -1.39 3.21 -14.73
N TRP A 33 -0.80 2.79 -13.63
CA TRP A 33 0.48 2.10 -13.58
C TRP A 33 0.68 1.40 -12.22
N ALA A 34 1.63 0.48 -12.17
CA ALA A 34 1.95 -0.24 -10.96
C ALA A 34 3.09 0.44 -10.19
N ILE A 35 3.02 0.42 -8.87
CA ILE A 35 4.05 1.00 -8.01
C ILE A 35 5.19 -0.01 -7.84
N GLY A 36 6.42 0.45 -8.13
CA GLY A 36 7.64 -0.32 -7.90
C GLY A 36 8.32 0.02 -6.58
N ALA A 37 8.35 1.29 -6.22
CA ALA A 37 8.99 1.76 -5.00
C ALA A 37 8.17 2.86 -4.34
N VAL A 38 8.19 2.91 -3.01
CA VAL A 38 7.52 3.93 -2.21
C VAL A 38 8.52 4.51 -1.21
N GLY A 39 8.65 5.83 -1.21
CA GLY A 39 9.38 6.56 -0.19
C GLY A 39 8.43 7.35 0.70
N VAL A 40 8.76 7.47 1.97
CA VAL A 40 7.97 8.24 2.94
C VAL A 40 8.91 9.14 3.73
N GLY A 41 8.51 10.39 3.90
CA GLY A 41 9.23 11.36 4.70
C GLY A 41 8.28 12.31 5.42
N TYR A 42 8.84 13.08 6.32
CA TYR A 42 8.09 14.13 7.04
C TYR A 42 8.81 15.46 6.90
N ASP A 43 8.09 16.46 6.42
CA ASP A 43 8.55 17.84 6.33
C ASP A 43 8.07 18.60 7.58
N GLU A 44 8.96 18.80 8.53
CA GLU A 44 8.66 19.50 9.78
C GLU A 44 8.27 20.97 9.56
N SER A 45 8.90 21.64 8.60
CA SER A 45 8.63 23.04 8.33
C SER A 45 7.24 23.30 7.74
N ALA A 46 6.79 22.40 6.89
CA ALA A 46 5.45 22.47 6.27
C ALA A 46 4.39 21.67 7.03
N ASP A 47 4.79 20.87 8.03
CA ASP A 47 3.93 19.91 8.73
C ASP A 47 3.16 19.02 7.75
N ARG A 48 3.91 18.34 6.89
CA ARG A 48 3.32 17.45 5.89
C ARG A 48 4.08 16.13 5.82
N VAL A 49 3.33 15.06 5.70
CA VAL A 49 3.86 13.74 5.35
C VAL A 49 3.98 13.67 3.84
N LEU A 50 5.17 13.29 3.36
CA LEU A 50 5.44 13.13 1.94
C LEU A 50 5.45 11.65 1.60
N VAL A 51 4.67 11.27 0.61
CA VAL A 51 4.69 9.92 0.04
C VAL A 51 5.03 10.04 -1.43
N VAL A 52 6.09 9.35 -1.85
CA VAL A 52 6.55 9.33 -3.23
C VAL A 52 6.40 7.91 -3.76
N ALA A 53 5.65 7.74 -4.81
CA ALA A 53 5.46 6.45 -5.47
C ALA A 53 6.07 6.50 -6.87
N ASN A 54 6.96 5.56 -7.16
CA ASN A 54 7.60 5.44 -8.46
C ASN A 54 7.00 4.25 -9.20
N GLU A 55 6.80 4.44 -10.50
CA GLU A 55 6.31 3.38 -11.37
C GLU A 55 7.26 2.19 -11.40
N LEU A 56 6.69 0.99 -11.40
CA LEU A 56 7.43 -0.22 -11.64
C LEU A 56 7.86 -0.28 -13.11
N VAL A 57 9.14 -0.06 -13.35
CA VAL A 57 9.73 -0.17 -14.67
C VAL A 57 10.37 -1.55 -14.82
N ALA A 58 10.00 -2.29 -15.86
CA ALA A 58 10.66 -3.55 -16.18
C ALA A 58 12.11 -3.26 -16.62
N ARG A 59 13.07 -3.77 -15.85
CA ARG A 59 14.48 -3.76 -16.25
C ARG A 59 14.77 -5.02 -17.04
N GLU A 60 15.47 -4.88 -18.15
CA GLU A 60 16.00 -6.05 -18.85
C GLU A 60 17.10 -6.70 -17.99
N GLU A 61 17.13 -8.04 -18.02
CA GLU A 61 18.18 -8.80 -17.33
C GLU A 61 19.57 -8.36 -17.82
N GLY A 62 20.40 -7.82 -16.93
CA GLY A 62 21.74 -7.37 -17.23
C GLY A 62 22.01 -5.88 -17.02
N GLU A 63 21.01 -5.06 -16.74
CA GLU A 63 21.22 -3.70 -16.28
C GLU A 63 21.65 -3.72 -14.81
N GLU A 64 22.91 -3.35 -14.59
CA GLU A 64 23.47 -3.25 -13.24
C GLU A 64 22.71 -2.23 -12.39
N GLU A 65 22.59 -2.50 -11.08
CA GLU A 65 21.88 -1.66 -10.11
C GLU A 65 22.45 -0.25 -9.96
N GLU A 66 23.49 0.09 -10.68
CA GLU A 66 24.21 1.36 -10.61
C GLU A 66 23.66 2.47 -11.53
N ALA A 67 22.53 2.26 -12.19
CA ALA A 67 21.88 3.35 -12.91
C ALA A 67 21.41 4.40 -11.89
N PRO A 68 21.82 5.68 -12.03
CA PRO A 68 21.36 6.73 -11.13
C PRO A 68 19.82 6.78 -11.12
N GLU A 69 19.24 6.98 -9.94
CA GLU A 69 17.79 7.07 -9.77
C GLU A 69 17.12 8.07 -10.73
N GLU A 70 17.86 9.05 -11.17
CA GLU A 70 17.42 10.07 -12.16
C GLU A 70 17.20 9.50 -13.57
N ALA A 71 17.76 8.35 -13.88
CA ALA A 71 17.63 7.71 -15.19
C ALA A 71 16.49 6.70 -15.28
N ALA A 72 15.74 6.48 -14.21
CA ALA A 72 14.56 5.61 -14.23
C ALA A 72 13.45 6.28 -15.04
N GLU A 73 13.25 5.82 -16.27
CA GLU A 73 12.09 6.18 -17.08
C GLU A 73 10.84 5.60 -16.46
N GLY A 74 10.00 6.44 -15.87
CA GLY A 74 8.76 6.00 -15.26
C GLY A 74 8.03 7.16 -14.60
N ALA A 75 6.75 6.98 -14.35
CA ALA A 75 5.94 7.96 -13.68
C ALA A 75 6.31 8.04 -12.19
N THR A 76 6.19 9.23 -11.64
CA THR A 76 6.35 9.48 -10.21
C THR A 76 5.14 10.24 -9.70
N ALA A 77 4.49 9.71 -8.66
CA ALA A 77 3.42 10.41 -7.94
C ALA A 77 3.95 10.89 -6.60
N ARG A 78 3.65 12.14 -6.26
CA ARG A 78 4.02 12.74 -4.97
C ARG A 78 2.78 13.21 -4.25
N PHE A 79 2.62 12.75 -3.02
CA PHE A 79 1.49 13.11 -2.18
C PHE A 79 1.99 13.89 -0.97
N ARG A 80 1.31 14.98 -0.67
CA ARG A 80 1.56 15.76 0.54
C ARG A 80 0.33 15.63 1.42
N LEU A 81 0.46 14.90 2.50
CA LEU A 81 -0.63 14.59 3.41
C LEU A 81 -0.48 15.39 4.69
N THR A 82 -1.60 15.81 5.25
CA THR A 82 -1.60 16.23 6.66
C THR A 82 -1.36 15.01 7.55
N ARG A 83 -0.92 15.23 8.78
CA ARG A 83 -0.77 14.15 9.76
C ARG A 83 -2.09 13.38 9.96
N ALA A 84 -3.20 14.11 9.97
CA ALA A 84 -4.53 13.54 10.08
C ALA A 84 -4.88 12.61 8.90
N GLN A 85 -4.61 13.03 7.68
CA GLN A 85 -4.82 12.20 6.49
C GLN A 85 -3.94 10.95 6.51
N ALA A 86 -2.67 11.09 6.91
CA ALA A 86 -1.76 9.94 7.05
C ALA A 86 -2.25 8.95 8.11
N ALA A 87 -2.78 9.44 9.23
CA ALA A 87 -3.36 8.60 10.28
C ALA A 87 -4.58 7.80 9.77
N ARG A 88 -5.46 8.43 9.02
CA ARG A 88 -6.61 7.75 8.44
C ARG A 88 -6.23 6.74 7.38
N PHE A 89 -5.24 7.07 6.56
CA PHE A 89 -4.70 6.12 5.60
C PHE A 89 -4.15 4.89 6.30
N ALA A 90 -3.34 5.06 7.33
CA ALA A 90 -2.77 3.97 8.10
C ALA A 90 -3.85 3.10 8.76
N GLU A 91 -4.86 3.71 9.36
CA GLU A 91 -6.02 3.02 9.95
C GLU A 91 -6.76 2.17 8.91
N ARG A 92 -7.05 2.76 7.75
CA ARG A 92 -7.74 2.03 6.66
C ARG A 92 -6.90 0.89 6.12
N ALA A 93 -5.62 1.12 5.90
CA ALA A 93 -4.69 0.10 5.43
C ALA A 93 -4.59 -1.07 6.42
N ARG A 94 -4.52 -0.79 7.72
CA ARG A 94 -4.54 -1.81 8.77
C ARG A 94 -5.84 -2.62 8.77
N ALA A 95 -6.97 -1.94 8.63
CA ALA A 95 -8.27 -2.61 8.56
C ALA A 95 -8.36 -3.56 7.35
N LEU A 96 -7.86 -3.14 6.19
CA LEU A 96 -7.81 -3.96 4.99
C LEU A 96 -6.89 -5.18 5.15
N VAL A 97 -5.74 -5.00 5.78
CA VAL A 97 -4.81 -6.11 6.08
C VAL A 97 -5.44 -7.11 7.05
N LYS A 98 -6.13 -6.62 8.09
CA LYS A 98 -6.85 -7.47 9.05
C LYS A 98 -8.03 -8.20 8.43
N ALA A 99 -8.77 -7.54 7.55
CA ALA A 99 -9.88 -8.15 6.84
C ALA A 99 -9.39 -9.33 5.99
N GLY A 100 -8.22 -9.18 5.35
CA GLY A 100 -7.55 -10.23 4.63
C GLY A 100 -8.42 -10.90 3.57
N ARG A 101 -7.90 -11.95 2.99
CA ARG A 101 -8.72 -12.88 2.22
C ARG A 101 -9.35 -13.88 3.19
N PRO A 102 -10.64 -14.23 3.00
CA PRO A 102 -11.22 -15.29 3.81
C PRO A 102 -10.39 -16.57 3.68
N THR A 103 -10.24 -17.28 4.78
CA THR A 103 -9.50 -18.53 4.81
C THR A 103 -10.41 -19.71 4.53
N CYS A 104 -9.93 -20.66 3.74
CA CYS A 104 -10.65 -21.91 3.50
C CYS A 104 -10.69 -22.75 4.79
N GLN A 105 -11.88 -23.13 5.21
CA GLN A 105 -12.08 -23.96 6.41
C GLN A 105 -11.53 -25.39 6.26
N VAL A 106 -11.28 -25.82 5.02
CA VAL A 106 -10.82 -27.18 4.73
C VAL A 106 -9.29 -27.27 4.67
N CYS A 107 -8.63 -26.35 3.97
CA CYS A 107 -7.17 -26.39 3.80
C CYS A 107 -6.43 -25.27 4.54
N GLY A 108 -7.14 -24.26 5.08
CA GLY A 108 -6.53 -23.13 5.75
C GLY A 108 -5.87 -22.11 4.83
N GLY A 109 -5.90 -22.32 3.52
CA GLY A 109 -5.35 -21.40 2.53
C GLY A 109 -6.29 -20.21 2.23
N PRO A 110 -5.76 -19.13 1.63
CA PRO A 110 -6.58 -17.98 1.29
C PRO A 110 -7.52 -18.29 0.13
N ILE A 111 -8.72 -17.72 0.21
CA ILE A 111 -9.73 -17.82 -0.86
C ILE A 111 -9.71 -16.51 -1.65
N ASP A 112 -9.50 -16.61 -2.97
CA ASP A 112 -9.59 -15.47 -3.88
C ASP A 112 -11.05 -15.12 -4.21
N PRO A 113 -11.36 -13.88 -4.63
CA PRO A 113 -12.72 -13.47 -4.98
C PRO A 113 -13.38 -14.33 -6.06
N GLY A 114 -12.61 -14.92 -6.95
CA GLY A 114 -13.07 -15.85 -7.98
C GLY A 114 -13.18 -17.30 -7.53
N GLY A 115 -12.93 -17.58 -6.26
CA GLY A 115 -12.87 -18.93 -5.71
C GLY A 115 -11.44 -19.45 -5.56
N HIS A 116 -11.33 -20.68 -5.10
CA HIS A 116 -10.04 -21.29 -4.85
C HIS A 116 -10.13 -22.79 -5.07
N LEU A 117 -9.11 -23.33 -5.72
CA LEU A 117 -8.95 -24.77 -5.88
C LEU A 117 -8.38 -25.35 -4.59
N CYS A 118 -9.26 -25.93 -3.78
CA CYS A 118 -8.87 -26.53 -2.50
C CYS A 118 -8.19 -27.89 -2.74
N PRO A 119 -6.90 -28.04 -2.40
CA PRO A 119 -6.18 -29.31 -2.61
C PRO A 119 -6.79 -30.47 -1.83
N ARG A 120 -7.44 -30.20 -0.70
CA ARG A 120 -8.08 -31.22 0.13
C ARG A 120 -9.48 -31.59 -0.34
N ARG A 121 -10.14 -30.74 -1.11
CA ARG A 121 -11.51 -30.97 -1.58
C ARG A 121 -11.56 -31.63 -2.97
N ASN A 122 -10.52 -31.48 -3.76
CA ASN A 122 -10.45 -31.96 -5.14
C ASN A 122 -9.96 -33.41 -5.29
N GLY A 123 -10.15 -34.23 -4.26
CA GLY A 123 -9.90 -35.67 -4.36
C GLY A 123 -8.44 -36.11 -4.36
N HIS A 124 -7.51 -35.21 -4.15
CA HIS A 124 -6.15 -35.58 -3.82
C HIS A 124 -6.14 -36.06 -2.37
N LYS A 125 -6.33 -37.35 -2.22
CA LYS A 125 -5.98 -37.99 -0.97
C LYS A 125 -4.47 -37.93 -0.82
N PRO A 126 -3.97 -37.52 0.36
CA PRO A 126 -2.56 -37.60 0.64
C PRO A 126 -2.03 -39.02 0.60
#